data_84e762c68d85aaec793883fa6ebe6017
#
_entry.id   84e762c68d85aaec793883fa6ebe6017
#
_cell.length_a   1.000
_cell.length_b   1.000
_cell.length_c   1.000
_cell.angle_alpha   90.00
_cell.angle_beta   90.00
_cell.angle_gamma   90.00
#
_symmetry.space_group_name_H-M   'P 1'
#
loop_
_entity.id
_entity.type
_entity.pdbx_description
1 polymer ?
#
loop_
_entity_poly.entity_id
_entity_poly.type
_entity_poly.pdbx_seq_one_letter_code
_entity_poly.pdbx_strand_id
1 'polypeptide(L)'
;MKEKIIAFCLLFLVICFVLINTLVLDRQIKALYDDTAKIEMRDSDIQAAERSARALYDEFKKKETFISLTVNHEDLTRIEESFSEIIGYLSVGNADDAMVIKNRLLDSLEHLRRLSGFNIDSII
;
A
#
# COMPACT_ATOMS: atom_id res chain seq x y z
N MET A 1 38.65 4.03 21.41
CA MET A 1 38.58 3.94 19.95
C MET A 1 37.65 2.84 19.45
N LYS A 2 37.70 1.65 20.03
CA LYS A 2 36.81 0.55 19.63
C LYS A 2 35.33 0.85 19.86
N GLU A 3 34.99 1.55 20.95
CA GLU A 3 33.61 1.90 21.29
C GLU A 3 32.99 2.85 20.27
N LYS A 4 33.76 3.82 19.76
CA LYS A 4 33.31 4.77 18.74
C LYS A 4 33.09 4.11 17.39
N ILE A 5 33.93 3.13 17.04
CA ILE A 5 33.80 2.36 15.80
C ILE A 5 32.55 1.50 15.86
N ILE A 6 32.30 0.81 16.99
CA ILE A 6 31.11 -0.01 17.19
C ILE A 6 29.86 0.84 17.11
N ALA A 7 29.83 2.00 17.77
CA ALA A 7 28.70 2.91 17.74
C ALA A 7 28.43 3.41 16.30
N PHE A 8 29.49 3.75 15.56
CA PHE A 8 29.38 4.19 14.17
C PHE A 8 28.85 3.08 13.26
N CYS A 9 29.33 1.84 13.44
CA CYS A 9 28.84 0.69 12.69
C CYS A 9 27.37 0.40 12.98
N LEU A 10 26.96 0.48 14.24
CA LEU A 10 25.56 0.30 14.63
C LEU A 10 24.66 1.36 14.00
N LEU A 11 25.09 2.62 14.04
CA LEU A 11 24.35 3.71 13.42
C LEU A 11 24.22 3.50 11.91
N PHE A 12 25.29 3.09 11.24
CA PHE A 12 25.28 2.79 9.82
C PHE A 12 24.32 1.65 9.49
N LEU A 13 24.31 0.57 10.29
CA LEU A 13 23.39 -0.54 10.10
C LEU A 13 21.92 -0.09 10.26
N VAL A 14 21.62 0.76 11.23
CA VAL A 14 20.28 1.28 11.45
C VAL A 14 19.83 2.11 10.24
N ILE A 15 20.71 3.00 9.75
CA ILE A 15 20.40 3.82 8.57
C ILE A 15 20.15 2.94 7.35
N CYS A 16 20.98 1.92 7.11
CA CYS A 16 20.79 0.98 6.00
C CYS A 16 19.47 0.23 6.13
N PHE A 17 19.13 -0.22 7.33
CA PHE A 17 17.89 -0.92 7.60
C PHE A 17 16.67 -0.04 7.28
N VAL A 18 16.69 1.22 7.73
CA VAL A 18 15.60 2.18 7.47
C VAL A 18 15.46 2.44 5.97
N LEU A 19 16.58 2.64 5.26
CA LEU A 19 16.54 2.88 3.81
C LEU A 19 16.00 1.69 3.04
N ILE A 20 16.46 0.48 3.36
CA ILE A 20 15.98 -0.75 2.72
C ILE A 20 14.49 -0.94 2.99
N ASN A 21 14.06 -0.74 4.23
CA ASN A 21 12.66 -0.85 4.62
C ASN A 21 11.78 0.12 3.84
N THR A 22 12.22 1.36 3.68
CA THR A 22 11.50 2.39 2.93
C THR A 22 11.39 2.04 1.44
N LEU A 23 12.48 1.53 0.85
CA LEU A 23 12.48 1.10 -0.55
C LEU A 23 11.56 -0.09 -0.79
N VAL A 24 11.58 -1.07 0.11
CA VAL A 24 10.68 -2.23 0.03
C VAL A 24 9.23 -1.80 0.16
N LEU A 25 8.94 -0.91 1.10
CA LEU A 25 7.59 -0.35 1.30
C LEU A 25 7.10 0.38 0.04
N ASP A 26 7.93 1.24 -0.55
CA ASP A 26 7.58 1.97 -1.78
C ASP A 26 7.24 1.01 -2.92
N ARG A 27 8.04 -0.05 -3.09
CA ARG A 27 7.79 -1.07 -4.12
C ARG A 27 6.49 -1.83 -3.86
N GLN A 28 6.21 -2.18 -2.62
CA GLN A 28 4.97 -2.89 -2.27
C GLN A 28 3.74 -2.03 -2.52
N ILE A 29 3.79 -0.75 -2.15
CA ILE A 29 2.69 0.19 -2.39
C ILE A 29 2.51 0.43 -3.89
N LYS A 30 3.59 0.59 -4.64
CA LYS A 30 3.54 0.76 -6.08
C LYS A 30 2.92 -0.46 -6.77
N ALA A 31 3.34 -1.67 -6.38
CA ALA A 31 2.78 -2.90 -6.92
C ALA A 31 1.27 -2.99 -6.64
N LEU A 32 0.86 -2.66 -5.43
CA LEU A 32 -0.56 -2.65 -5.04
C LEU A 32 -1.34 -1.62 -5.86
N TYR A 33 -0.78 -0.43 -6.06
CA TYR A 33 -1.37 0.61 -6.91
C TYR A 33 -1.54 0.12 -8.34
N ASP A 34 -0.49 -0.42 -8.95
CA ASP A 34 -0.52 -0.88 -10.33
C ASP A 34 -1.52 -2.03 -10.51
N ASP A 35 -1.53 -2.99 -9.60
CA ASP A 35 -2.46 -4.12 -9.65
C ASP A 35 -3.91 -3.67 -9.46
N THR A 36 -4.16 -2.72 -8.57
CA THR A 36 -5.49 -2.14 -8.36
C THR A 36 -5.95 -1.37 -9.60
N ALA A 37 -5.05 -0.60 -10.21
CA ALA A 37 -5.37 0.17 -11.42
C ALA A 37 -5.75 -0.72 -12.60
N LYS A 38 -5.22 -1.93 -12.67
CA LYS A 38 -5.50 -2.90 -13.74
C LYS A 38 -6.88 -3.55 -13.63
N ILE A 39 -7.54 -3.49 -12.48
CA ILE A 39 -8.87 -4.09 -12.32
C ILE A 39 -9.87 -3.29 -13.15
N GLU A 40 -10.47 -3.92 -14.15
CA GLU A 40 -11.49 -3.28 -14.97
C GLU A 40 -12.87 -3.45 -14.30
N MET A 41 -13.49 -2.32 -13.97
CA MET A 41 -14.82 -2.28 -13.37
C MET A 41 -15.89 -2.22 -14.47
N ARG A 42 -16.12 -3.36 -15.14
CA ARG A 42 -17.10 -3.49 -16.22
C ARG A 42 -18.20 -4.44 -15.83
N ASP A 43 -19.43 -4.12 -16.21
CA ASP A 43 -20.58 -4.99 -15.96
C ASP A 43 -20.42 -6.37 -16.57
N SER A 44 -19.73 -6.47 -17.72
CA SER A 44 -19.50 -7.74 -18.42
C SER A 44 -18.56 -8.68 -17.67
N ASP A 45 -17.65 -8.15 -16.84
CA ASP A 45 -16.61 -8.91 -16.14
C ASP A 45 -16.60 -8.66 -14.65
N ILE A 46 -17.76 -8.37 -14.07
CA ILE A 46 -17.87 -7.97 -12.66
C ILE A 46 -17.38 -9.05 -11.71
N GLN A 47 -17.62 -10.33 -12.03
CA GLN A 47 -17.13 -11.44 -11.21
C GLN A 47 -15.61 -11.55 -11.22
N ALA A 48 -14.98 -11.31 -12.38
CA ALA A 48 -13.53 -11.28 -12.49
C ALA A 48 -12.94 -10.12 -11.69
N ALA A 49 -13.57 -8.95 -11.74
CA ALA A 49 -13.16 -7.78 -10.95
C ALA A 49 -13.28 -8.07 -9.45
N GLU A 50 -14.35 -8.69 -9.01
CA GLU A 50 -14.54 -9.07 -7.61
C GLU A 50 -13.45 -10.04 -7.13
N ARG A 51 -13.15 -11.07 -7.92
CA ARG A 51 -12.07 -12.02 -7.59
C ARG A 51 -10.72 -11.33 -7.48
N SER A 52 -10.41 -10.43 -8.40
CA SER A 52 -9.16 -9.66 -8.40
C SER A 52 -9.08 -8.75 -7.16
N ALA A 53 -10.17 -8.08 -6.82
CA ALA A 53 -10.23 -7.22 -5.65
C ALA A 53 -10.04 -8.01 -4.36
N ARG A 54 -10.67 -9.18 -4.24
CA ARG A 54 -10.51 -10.06 -3.08
C ARG A 54 -9.08 -10.57 -2.95
N ALA A 55 -8.45 -10.96 -4.06
CA ALA A 55 -7.06 -11.43 -4.07
C ALA A 55 -6.10 -10.33 -3.63
N LEU A 56 -6.28 -9.09 -4.10
CA LEU A 56 -5.46 -7.94 -3.69
C LEU A 56 -5.68 -7.59 -2.22
N TYR A 57 -6.92 -7.67 -1.75
CA TYR A 57 -7.22 -7.43 -0.34
C TYR A 57 -6.51 -8.45 0.56
N ASP A 58 -6.53 -9.72 0.17
CA ASP A 58 -5.84 -10.78 0.91
C ASP A 58 -4.33 -10.56 0.94
N GLU A 59 -3.74 -10.16 -0.20
CA GLU A 59 -2.31 -9.80 -0.24
C GLU A 59 -2.00 -8.62 0.66
N PHE A 60 -2.83 -7.58 0.64
CA PHE A 60 -2.67 -6.43 1.50
C PHE A 60 -2.70 -6.84 2.98
N LYS A 61 -3.65 -7.69 3.36
CA LYS A 61 -3.77 -8.19 4.73
C LYS A 61 -2.53 -8.95 5.19
N LYS A 62 -1.92 -9.74 4.33
CA LYS A 62 -0.68 -10.45 4.63
C LYS A 62 0.49 -9.51 4.87
N LYS A 63 0.53 -8.39 4.15
CA LYS A 63 1.61 -7.40 4.23
C LYS A 63 1.34 -6.32 5.28
N GLU A 64 0.13 -6.27 5.83
CA GLU A 64 -0.33 -5.21 6.73
C GLU A 64 0.57 -5.04 7.95
N THR A 65 1.00 -6.14 8.57
CA THR A 65 1.87 -6.09 9.75
C THR A 65 3.18 -5.37 9.44
N PHE A 66 3.79 -5.68 8.30
CA PHE A 66 5.02 -5.02 7.86
C PHE A 66 4.77 -3.54 7.55
N ILE A 67 3.71 -3.25 6.83
CA ILE A 67 3.36 -1.87 6.43
C ILE A 67 3.02 -1.04 7.67
N SER A 68 2.35 -1.62 8.65
CA SER A 68 1.95 -0.93 9.89
C SER A 68 3.11 -0.45 10.74
N LEU A 69 4.31 -1.02 10.56
CA LEU A 69 5.51 -0.57 11.27
C LEU A 69 5.95 0.83 10.84
N THR A 70 5.61 1.24 9.62
CA THR A 70 6.10 2.49 9.02
C THR A 70 4.97 3.47 8.72
N VAL A 71 3.77 2.96 8.44
CA VAL A 71 2.62 3.76 7.98
C VAL A 71 1.61 3.97 9.11
N ASN A 72 0.99 5.14 9.14
CA ASN A 72 -0.04 5.48 10.10
C ASN A 72 -1.24 4.52 10.00
N HIS A 73 -1.75 4.11 11.15
CA HIS A 73 -2.89 3.21 11.26
C HIS A 73 -4.15 3.74 10.56
N GLU A 74 -4.39 5.06 10.61
CA GLU A 74 -5.53 5.68 9.92
C GLU A 74 -5.48 5.49 8.41
N ASP A 75 -4.30 5.63 7.82
CA ASP A 75 -4.11 5.45 6.38
C ASP A 75 -4.34 4.00 5.97
N LEU A 76 -3.89 3.04 6.79
CA LEU A 76 -4.15 1.62 6.57
C LEU A 76 -5.64 1.30 6.66
N THR A 77 -6.34 1.86 7.64
CA THR A 77 -7.77 1.66 7.82
C THR A 77 -8.56 2.17 6.61
N ARG A 78 -8.19 3.32 6.06
CA ARG A 78 -8.83 3.86 4.85
C ARG A 78 -8.65 2.93 3.64
N ILE A 79 -7.48 2.34 3.50
CA ILE A 79 -7.21 1.39 2.42
C ILE A 79 -8.06 0.13 2.60
N GLU A 80 -8.13 -0.41 3.81
CA GLU A 80 -8.96 -1.57 4.13
C GLU A 80 -10.43 -1.31 3.84
N GLU A 81 -10.94 -0.18 4.29
CA GLU A 81 -12.32 0.23 4.05
C GLU A 81 -12.61 0.36 2.55
N SER A 82 -11.69 0.94 1.79
CA SER A 82 -11.85 1.08 0.35
C SER A 82 -11.91 -0.28 -0.35
N PHE A 83 -11.05 -1.23 0.00
CA PHE A 83 -11.14 -2.59 -0.53
C PHE A 83 -12.46 -3.26 -0.19
N SER A 84 -12.90 -3.15 1.05
CA SER A 84 -14.17 -3.73 1.50
C SER A 84 -15.36 -3.15 0.76
N GLU A 85 -15.37 -1.83 0.54
CA GLU A 85 -16.42 -1.16 -0.22
C GLU A 85 -16.44 -1.59 -1.68
N ILE A 86 -15.26 -1.68 -2.32
CA ILE A 86 -15.15 -2.15 -3.70
C ILE A 86 -15.73 -3.56 -3.83
N ILE A 87 -15.32 -4.47 -2.96
CA ILE A 87 -15.80 -5.85 -2.95
C ILE A 87 -17.31 -5.88 -2.72
N GLY A 88 -17.80 -5.08 -1.78
CA GLY A 88 -19.23 -4.98 -1.50
C GLY A 88 -20.04 -4.53 -2.71
N TYR A 89 -19.61 -3.48 -3.40
CA TYR A 89 -20.29 -2.99 -4.60
C TYR A 89 -20.24 -4.00 -5.74
N LEU A 90 -19.09 -4.64 -5.95
CA LEU A 90 -18.95 -5.65 -7.00
C LEU A 90 -19.82 -6.87 -6.73
N SER A 91 -19.97 -7.26 -5.46
CA SER A 91 -20.79 -8.42 -5.08
C SER A 91 -22.27 -8.23 -5.37
N VAL A 92 -22.75 -6.99 -5.41
CA VAL A 92 -24.16 -6.67 -5.74
C VAL A 92 -24.32 -6.16 -7.18
N GLY A 93 -23.28 -6.27 -8.00
CA GLY A 93 -23.35 -5.91 -9.42
C GLY A 93 -23.24 -4.43 -9.70
N ASN A 94 -22.74 -3.62 -8.76
CA ASN A 94 -22.63 -2.16 -8.90
C ASN A 94 -21.21 -1.75 -9.29
N ALA A 95 -20.89 -1.88 -10.59
CA ALA A 95 -19.56 -1.53 -11.12
C ALA A 95 -19.27 -0.04 -11.06
N ASP A 96 -20.30 0.82 -11.24
CA ASP A 96 -20.12 2.26 -11.26
C ASP A 96 -19.64 2.82 -9.91
N ASP A 97 -20.28 2.41 -8.83
CA ASP A 97 -19.87 2.81 -7.48
C ASP A 97 -18.52 2.18 -7.09
N ALA A 98 -18.26 0.96 -7.50
CA ALA A 98 -16.97 0.31 -7.31
C ALA A 98 -15.84 1.09 -7.99
N MET A 99 -16.09 1.65 -9.18
CA MET A 99 -15.13 2.48 -9.91
C MET A 99 -14.78 3.76 -9.12
N VAL A 100 -15.77 4.41 -8.53
CA VAL A 100 -15.55 5.61 -7.71
C VAL A 100 -14.64 5.30 -6.52
N ILE A 101 -14.91 4.20 -5.83
CA ILE A 101 -14.11 3.79 -4.67
C ILE A 101 -12.70 3.33 -5.12
N LYS A 102 -12.59 2.67 -6.26
CA LYS A 102 -11.28 2.31 -6.84
C LYS A 102 -10.42 3.56 -7.03
N ASN A 103 -10.98 4.63 -7.61
CA ASN A 103 -10.25 5.88 -7.80
C ASN A 103 -9.82 6.50 -6.46
N ARG A 104 -10.68 6.44 -5.45
CA ARG A 104 -10.34 6.88 -4.09
C ARG A 104 -9.21 6.05 -3.50
N LEU A 105 -9.24 4.74 -3.70
CA LEU A 105 -8.19 3.84 -3.23
C LEU A 105 -6.86 4.15 -3.90
N LEU A 106 -6.85 4.37 -5.21
CA LEU A 106 -5.65 4.75 -5.95
C LEU A 106 -5.05 6.05 -5.43
N ASP A 107 -5.88 7.05 -5.15
CA ASP A 107 -5.43 8.32 -4.55
C ASP A 107 -4.82 8.11 -3.17
N SER A 108 -5.42 7.26 -2.35
CA SER A 108 -4.90 6.93 -1.02
C SER A 108 -3.54 6.23 -1.09
N LEU A 109 -3.39 5.28 -2.02
CA LEU A 109 -2.13 4.56 -2.22
C LEU A 109 -1.02 5.51 -2.73
N GLU A 110 -1.36 6.41 -3.64
CA GLU A 110 -0.42 7.41 -4.13
C GLU A 110 0.02 8.37 -3.01
N HIS A 111 -0.93 8.77 -2.16
CA HIS A 111 -0.65 9.60 -1.00
C HIS A 111 0.36 8.93 -0.05
N LEU A 112 0.16 7.65 0.25
CA LEU A 112 1.10 6.87 1.05
C LEU A 112 2.48 6.82 0.42
N ARG A 113 2.54 6.63 -0.89
CA ARG A 113 3.79 6.56 -1.62
C ARG A 113 4.54 7.89 -1.57
N ARG A 114 3.84 9.00 -1.70
CA ARG A 114 4.43 10.36 -1.59
C ARG A 114 4.97 10.60 -0.19
N LEU A 115 4.25 10.20 0.85
CA LEU A 115 4.71 10.36 2.22
C LEU A 115 6.00 9.57 2.48
N SER A 116 6.10 8.33 1.98
CA SER A 116 7.31 7.51 2.09
C SER A 116 8.48 8.13 1.34
N GLY A 117 8.25 8.59 0.10
CA GLY A 117 9.26 9.24 -0.73
C GLY A 117 9.71 10.58 -0.17
N PHE A 118 8.77 11.36 0.38
CA PHE A 118 9.06 12.65 0.98
C PHE A 118 10.02 12.52 2.17
N ASN A 119 9.88 11.48 2.97
CA ASN A 119 10.77 11.23 4.10
C ASN A 119 12.22 10.99 3.67
N ILE A 120 12.43 10.34 2.52
CA ILE A 120 13.77 10.17 1.95
C ILE A 120 14.33 11.50 1.48
N ASP A 121 13.55 12.26 0.74
CA ASP A 121 13.96 13.55 0.19
C ASP A 121 14.26 14.57 1.29
N SER A 122 13.54 14.51 2.40
CA SER A 122 13.76 15.42 3.53
C SER A 122 15.02 15.08 4.35
N ILE A 123 15.51 13.84 4.25
CA ILE A 123 16.73 13.39 4.93
C ILE A 123 17.98 13.69 4.08
N ILE A 124 17.84 13.71 2.77
CA ILE A 124 18.89 14.01 1.82
C ILE A 124 18.94 15.52 1.54
#